data_2a378744b3c0eca54c3c05c60636ca9a
#
_entry.id   2a378744b3c0eca54c3c05c60636ca9a
#
_cell.length_a   1.000
_cell.length_b   1.000
_cell.length_c   1.000
_cell.angle_alpha   90.00
_cell.angle_beta   90.00
_cell.angle_gamma   90.00
#
_symmetry.space_group_name_H-M   'P 1'
#
loop_
_entity.id
_entity.type
_entity.pdbx_description
1 polymer ?
#
loop_
_entity_poly.entity_id
_entity_poly.type
_entity_poly.pdbx_seq_one_letter_code
_entity_poly.pdbx_strand_id
1 'polypeptide(L)'
;MRIICWNCRGVGNPATVRDLKQLLIANDPDIIFLCETKSNANKFDFVRRKCRIEGCLAVNAEGRSGGLVMMWKDSKQVEIQTHSINHIDSLIHVENDSPIRFTGFYGNADPNKRQSSWNMLRRVGQTVNEKWIIGGDFNALLDEAEKEGGRRKATILMEDFRSIVDELSMVDLKTDYGWFTWVNNREGTARVKERLDRFLMSANAVNSFPFLETRVIRQSSSDHDAISLDTEGRRPRDGLRDPRLSLSMTSAGLEMRKLK
;
A
#
# COMPACT_ATOMS: atom_id res chain seq x y z
N MET A 1 -11.47 4.18 -2.84
CA MET A 1 -10.74 2.93 -3.18
C MET A 1 -9.69 2.68 -2.12
N ARG A 2 -9.60 1.44 -1.64
CA ARG A 2 -8.60 1.03 -0.64
C ARG A 2 -7.69 -0.06 -1.16
N ILE A 3 -6.38 0.18 -1.10
CA ILE A 3 -5.33 -0.75 -1.51
C ILE A 3 -4.51 -1.15 -0.29
N ILE A 4 -4.21 -2.43 -0.13
CA ILE A 4 -3.29 -2.94 0.90
C ILE A 4 -2.13 -3.65 0.22
N CYS A 5 -0.89 -3.40 0.69
CA CYS A 5 0.29 -4.16 0.32
C CYS A 5 0.93 -4.77 1.56
N TRP A 6 1.39 -6.02 1.46
CA TRP A 6 2.03 -6.70 2.57
C TRP A 6 3.07 -7.74 2.12
N ASN A 7 4.29 -7.60 2.62
CA ASN A 7 5.27 -8.68 2.56
C ASN A 7 4.93 -9.70 3.67
N CYS A 8 4.27 -10.78 3.30
CA CYS A 8 3.69 -11.73 4.25
C CYS A 8 4.66 -12.85 4.69
N ARG A 9 5.88 -12.88 4.17
CA ARG A 9 6.96 -13.85 4.52
C ARG A 9 6.53 -15.32 4.46
N GLY A 10 5.48 -15.63 3.71
CA GLY A 10 5.01 -16.98 3.42
C GLY A 10 3.61 -17.29 3.93
N VAL A 11 2.71 -17.63 3.02
CA VAL A 11 1.33 -18.07 3.33
C VAL A 11 1.23 -19.56 3.67
N GLY A 12 2.35 -20.27 3.73
CA GLY A 12 2.38 -21.66 4.23
C GLY A 12 2.15 -21.76 5.73
N ASN A 13 2.39 -20.70 6.48
CA ASN A 13 2.14 -20.63 7.92
C ASN A 13 0.65 -20.33 8.20
N PRO A 14 -0.06 -21.15 8.97
CA PRO A 14 -1.45 -20.88 9.35
C PRO A 14 -1.67 -19.56 10.09
N ALA A 15 -0.66 -19.05 10.82
CA ALA A 15 -0.72 -17.74 11.47
C ALA A 15 -0.81 -16.62 10.43
N THR A 16 0.03 -16.65 9.39
CA THR A 16 -0.01 -15.68 8.29
C THR A 16 -1.37 -15.67 7.60
N VAL A 17 -1.99 -16.82 7.38
CA VAL A 17 -3.34 -16.91 6.79
C VAL A 17 -4.40 -16.34 7.72
N ARG A 18 -4.27 -16.48 9.05
CA ARG A 18 -5.18 -15.83 10.01
C ARG A 18 -5.03 -14.32 9.99
N ASP A 19 -3.78 -13.82 10.04
CA ASP A 19 -3.49 -12.39 9.98
C ASP A 19 -4.02 -11.78 8.68
N LEU A 20 -3.82 -12.45 7.53
CA LEU A 20 -4.38 -12.04 6.25
C LEU A 20 -5.91 -11.91 6.29
N LYS A 21 -6.60 -12.90 6.88
CA LYS A 21 -8.07 -12.83 7.03
C LYS A 21 -8.51 -11.66 7.90
N GLN A 22 -7.83 -11.45 9.04
CA GLN A 22 -8.14 -10.34 9.92
C GLN A 22 -7.90 -9.00 9.23
N LEU A 23 -6.80 -8.89 8.48
CA LEU A 23 -6.46 -7.72 7.69
C LEU A 23 -7.56 -7.40 6.65
N LEU A 24 -8.04 -8.41 5.93
CA LEU A 24 -9.12 -8.27 4.95
C LEU A 24 -10.45 -7.89 5.60
N ILE A 25 -10.82 -8.53 6.71
CA ILE A 25 -12.09 -8.25 7.41
C ILE A 25 -12.08 -6.86 8.04
N ALA A 26 -10.98 -6.47 8.69
CA ALA A 26 -10.91 -5.20 9.40
C ALA A 26 -10.81 -3.99 8.47
N ASN A 27 -10.23 -4.15 7.29
CA ASN A 27 -9.95 -3.03 6.39
C ASN A 27 -10.79 -3.03 5.12
N ASP A 28 -11.41 -4.17 4.78
CA ASP A 28 -12.25 -4.34 3.59
C ASP A 28 -11.64 -3.72 2.30
N PRO A 29 -10.40 -4.09 1.90
CA PRO A 29 -9.72 -3.49 0.77
C PRO A 29 -10.37 -3.87 -0.55
N ASP A 30 -10.32 -2.96 -1.53
CA ASP A 30 -10.72 -3.25 -2.91
C ASP A 30 -9.66 -4.10 -3.61
N ILE A 31 -8.37 -3.83 -3.30
CA ILE A 31 -7.21 -4.55 -3.84
C ILE A 31 -6.26 -4.89 -2.70
N ILE A 32 -5.73 -6.10 -2.73
CA ILE A 32 -4.60 -6.50 -1.88
C ILE A 32 -3.46 -7.07 -2.73
N PHE A 33 -2.26 -6.58 -2.49
CA PHE A 33 -1.02 -7.10 -3.06
C PHE A 33 -0.17 -7.74 -1.98
N LEU A 34 0.21 -9.00 -2.19
CA LEU A 34 1.08 -9.77 -1.28
C LEU A 34 2.38 -10.09 -2.00
N CYS A 35 3.50 -9.90 -1.32
CA CYS A 35 4.80 -10.35 -1.78
C CYS A 35 5.46 -11.31 -0.77
N GLU A 36 6.49 -12.02 -1.21
CA GLU A 36 7.12 -13.12 -0.48
C GLU A 36 6.12 -14.19 -0.02
N THR A 37 5.17 -14.54 -0.87
CA THR A 37 4.16 -15.56 -0.51
C THR A 37 4.75 -16.95 -0.33
N LYS A 38 5.93 -17.21 -0.92
CA LYS A 38 6.68 -18.48 -0.85
C LYS A 38 5.81 -19.69 -1.18
N SER A 39 4.88 -19.51 -2.11
CA SER A 39 3.86 -20.50 -2.43
C SER A 39 3.58 -20.58 -3.92
N ASN A 40 3.01 -21.71 -4.34
CA ASN A 40 2.51 -21.87 -5.69
C ASN A 40 1.15 -21.18 -5.87
N ALA A 41 0.91 -20.67 -7.06
CA ALA A 41 -0.32 -19.95 -7.43
C ALA A 41 -1.60 -20.72 -7.07
N ASN A 42 -1.62 -22.04 -7.26
CA ASN A 42 -2.79 -22.90 -7.01
C ASN A 42 -3.32 -22.83 -5.56
N LYS A 43 -2.48 -22.46 -4.58
CA LYS A 43 -2.93 -22.32 -3.19
C LYS A 43 -3.82 -21.10 -2.97
N PHE A 44 -3.71 -20.09 -3.82
CA PHE A 44 -4.46 -18.85 -3.66
C PHE A 44 -5.91 -18.95 -4.08
N ASP A 45 -6.30 -19.92 -4.90
CA ASP A 45 -7.71 -20.20 -5.19
C ASP A 45 -8.51 -20.55 -3.92
N PHE A 46 -7.89 -21.25 -3.00
CA PHE A 46 -8.50 -21.54 -1.72
C PHE A 46 -8.59 -20.30 -0.80
N VAL A 47 -7.53 -19.49 -0.74
CA VAL A 47 -7.51 -18.24 0.04
C VAL A 47 -8.55 -17.26 -0.50
N ARG A 48 -8.59 -17.05 -1.81
CA ARG A 48 -9.55 -16.21 -2.53
C ARG A 48 -10.98 -16.58 -2.18
N ARG A 49 -11.35 -17.85 -2.34
CA ARG A 49 -12.71 -18.34 -2.03
C ARG A 49 -13.09 -18.14 -0.57
N LYS A 50 -12.15 -18.40 0.36
CA LYS A 50 -12.39 -18.18 1.81
C LYS A 50 -12.56 -16.70 2.18
N CYS A 51 -11.95 -15.79 1.41
CA CYS A 51 -12.00 -14.35 1.65
C CYS A 51 -13.09 -13.64 0.83
N ARG A 52 -13.89 -14.38 0.03
CA ARG A 52 -14.94 -13.86 -0.85
C ARG A 52 -14.39 -12.80 -1.83
N ILE A 53 -13.20 -13.05 -2.36
CA ILE A 53 -12.54 -12.21 -3.35
C ILE A 53 -12.76 -12.83 -4.72
N GLU A 54 -13.15 -12.05 -5.71
CA GLU A 54 -13.50 -12.57 -7.05
C GLU A 54 -12.28 -12.72 -7.95
N GLY A 55 -11.42 -11.70 -8.02
CA GLY A 55 -10.26 -11.69 -8.88
C GLY A 55 -8.97 -12.07 -8.16
N CYS A 56 -8.09 -12.79 -8.86
CA CYS A 56 -6.78 -13.16 -8.33
C CYS A 56 -5.80 -13.45 -9.46
N LEU A 57 -4.61 -12.86 -9.39
CA LEU A 57 -3.44 -13.29 -10.15
C LEU A 57 -2.33 -13.64 -9.17
N ALA A 58 -1.73 -14.81 -9.34
CA ALA A 58 -0.59 -15.24 -8.55
C ALA A 58 0.62 -15.58 -9.44
N VAL A 59 1.78 -15.10 -9.05
CA VAL A 59 3.08 -15.42 -9.64
C VAL A 59 3.80 -16.39 -8.71
N ASN A 60 4.27 -17.50 -9.24
CA ASN A 60 4.95 -18.53 -8.46
C ASN A 60 6.22 -18.00 -7.78
N ALA A 61 6.48 -18.52 -6.58
CA ALA A 61 7.78 -18.35 -5.94
C ALA A 61 8.86 -19.13 -6.69
N GLU A 62 10.08 -18.59 -6.73
CA GLU A 62 11.26 -19.30 -7.23
C GLU A 62 12.04 -19.87 -6.04
N GLY A 63 12.02 -21.19 -5.90
CA GLY A 63 12.65 -21.88 -4.77
C GLY A 63 12.00 -21.51 -3.42
N ARG A 64 12.77 -20.89 -2.52
CA ARG A 64 12.34 -20.49 -1.17
C ARG A 64 12.06 -19.00 -1.02
N SER A 65 12.08 -18.24 -2.10
CA SER A 65 11.90 -16.78 -2.07
C SER A 65 10.89 -16.30 -3.09
N GLY A 66 10.42 -15.07 -2.95
CA GLY A 66 9.48 -14.46 -3.87
C GLY A 66 8.07 -15.03 -3.81
N GLY A 67 7.41 -15.01 -4.96
CA GLY A 67 5.98 -15.27 -5.10
C GLY A 67 5.15 -14.02 -4.81
N LEU A 68 4.32 -13.63 -5.76
CA LEU A 68 3.47 -12.46 -5.69
C LEU A 68 2.02 -12.88 -5.87
N VAL A 69 1.12 -12.13 -5.24
CA VAL A 69 -0.31 -12.30 -5.45
C VAL A 69 -0.98 -10.93 -5.41
N MET A 70 -1.80 -10.67 -6.42
CA MET A 70 -2.76 -9.58 -6.38
C MET A 70 -4.16 -10.17 -6.36
N MET A 71 -5.00 -9.71 -5.43
CA MET A 71 -6.40 -10.11 -5.34
C MET A 71 -7.27 -8.87 -5.27
N TRP A 72 -8.47 -8.92 -5.83
CA TRP A 72 -9.41 -7.79 -5.89
C TRP A 72 -10.86 -8.26 -5.78
N LYS A 73 -11.73 -7.38 -5.24
CA LYS A 73 -13.12 -7.71 -4.92
C LYS A 73 -13.96 -7.99 -6.15
N ASP A 74 -13.95 -7.08 -7.12
CA ASP A 74 -14.80 -7.14 -8.31
C ASP A 74 -13.96 -7.49 -9.54
N SER A 75 -14.26 -8.63 -10.16
CA SER A 75 -13.54 -9.15 -11.33
C SER A 75 -13.58 -8.23 -12.54
N LYS A 76 -14.57 -7.34 -12.63
CA LYS A 76 -14.73 -6.41 -13.75
C LYS A 76 -13.93 -5.11 -13.60
N GLN A 77 -13.45 -4.83 -12.40
CA GLN A 77 -12.76 -3.56 -12.11
C GLN A 77 -11.26 -3.60 -12.40
N VAL A 78 -10.62 -4.78 -12.50
CA VAL A 78 -9.18 -4.88 -12.62
C VAL A 78 -8.79 -5.67 -13.85
N GLU A 79 -8.01 -5.05 -14.72
CA GLU A 79 -7.40 -5.63 -15.91
C GLU A 79 -5.88 -5.74 -15.72
N ILE A 80 -5.35 -6.96 -15.74
CA ILE A 80 -3.90 -7.18 -15.62
C ILE A 80 -3.22 -6.80 -16.92
N GLN A 81 -2.20 -5.97 -16.83
CA GLN A 81 -1.42 -5.48 -17.96
C GLN A 81 -0.14 -6.29 -18.16
N THR A 82 0.69 -6.35 -17.11
CA THR A 82 1.94 -7.11 -17.12
C THR A 82 2.24 -7.71 -15.75
N HIS A 83 3.07 -8.74 -15.71
CA HIS A 83 3.57 -9.30 -14.46
C HIS A 83 4.94 -9.94 -14.62
N SER A 84 5.68 -10.05 -13.52
CA SER A 84 6.95 -10.78 -13.42
C SER A 84 7.17 -11.24 -11.97
N ILE A 85 8.34 -11.76 -11.69
CA ILE A 85 8.74 -12.12 -10.31
C ILE A 85 8.84 -10.89 -9.38
N ASN A 86 8.90 -9.67 -9.93
CA ASN A 86 9.06 -8.41 -9.18
C ASN A 86 7.81 -7.54 -9.19
N HIS A 87 6.81 -7.79 -10.03
CA HIS A 87 5.62 -6.95 -10.10
C HIS A 87 4.38 -7.66 -10.62
N ILE A 88 3.24 -7.10 -10.28
CA ILE A 88 1.95 -7.31 -10.94
C ILE A 88 1.39 -5.92 -11.23
N ASP A 89 1.16 -5.63 -12.50
CA ASP A 89 0.73 -4.34 -12.99
C ASP A 89 -0.67 -4.43 -13.57
N SER A 90 -1.55 -3.51 -13.19
CA SER A 90 -2.98 -3.57 -13.48
C SER A 90 -3.57 -2.20 -13.77
N LEU A 91 -4.60 -2.19 -14.59
CA LEU A 91 -5.47 -1.05 -14.82
C LEU A 91 -6.74 -1.25 -13.99
N ILE A 92 -7.10 -0.26 -13.19
CA ILE A 92 -8.28 -0.26 -12.33
C ILE A 92 -9.32 0.66 -12.95
N HIS A 93 -10.45 0.09 -13.32
CA HIS A 93 -11.59 0.84 -13.84
C HIS A 93 -12.43 1.39 -12.69
N VAL A 94 -12.54 2.70 -12.60
CA VAL A 94 -13.34 3.41 -11.60
C VAL A 94 -14.62 3.91 -12.25
N GLU A 95 -15.77 3.72 -11.59
CA GLU A 95 -17.04 4.25 -12.10
C GLU A 95 -16.97 5.77 -12.24
N ASN A 96 -17.33 6.28 -13.43
CA ASN A 96 -17.40 7.70 -13.76
C ASN A 96 -16.07 8.50 -13.61
N ASP A 97 -14.92 7.83 -13.56
CA ASP A 97 -13.60 8.48 -13.53
C ASP A 97 -12.63 7.80 -14.52
N SER A 98 -11.51 8.46 -14.80
CA SER A 98 -10.43 7.88 -15.58
C SER A 98 -9.82 6.68 -14.84
N PRO A 99 -9.40 5.64 -15.56
CA PRO A 99 -8.79 4.48 -14.94
C PRO A 99 -7.49 4.86 -14.20
N ILE A 100 -7.17 4.05 -13.18
CA ILE A 100 -5.97 4.20 -12.36
C ILE A 100 -5.04 3.03 -12.64
N ARG A 101 -3.77 3.30 -12.88
CA ARG A 101 -2.74 2.26 -12.98
C ARG A 101 -2.23 1.91 -11.59
N PHE A 102 -2.28 0.65 -11.22
CA PHE A 102 -1.69 0.15 -9.98
C PHE A 102 -0.66 -0.93 -10.26
N THR A 103 0.56 -0.70 -9.79
CA THR A 103 1.65 -1.67 -9.85
C THR A 103 1.98 -2.15 -8.44
N GLY A 104 1.66 -3.39 -8.13
CA GLY A 104 2.17 -4.09 -6.95
C GLY A 104 3.64 -4.45 -7.19
N PHE A 105 4.55 -3.96 -6.35
CA PHE A 105 5.98 -4.05 -6.56
C PHE A 105 6.71 -4.77 -5.44
N TYR A 106 7.69 -5.61 -5.83
CA TYR A 106 8.62 -6.28 -4.93
C TYR A 106 10.05 -6.09 -5.41
N GLY A 107 10.78 -5.19 -4.75
CA GLY A 107 12.18 -4.90 -5.01
C GLY A 107 13.10 -6.04 -4.60
N ASN A 108 14.19 -6.24 -5.33
CA ASN A 108 15.12 -7.29 -4.98
C ASN A 108 15.81 -6.98 -3.64
N ALA A 109 15.76 -7.93 -2.70
CA ALA A 109 16.38 -7.78 -1.38
C ALA A 109 17.90 -7.69 -1.45
N ASP A 110 18.54 -8.37 -2.45
CA ASP A 110 19.97 -8.24 -2.72
C ASP A 110 20.25 -6.91 -3.44
N PRO A 111 21.01 -5.98 -2.82
CA PRO A 111 21.33 -4.70 -3.43
C PRO A 111 22.00 -4.83 -4.82
N ASN A 112 22.82 -5.87 -5.03
CA ASN A 112 23.55 -6.08 -6.28
C ASN A 112 22.61 -6.47 -7.44
N LYS A 113 21.44 -6.99 -7.14
CA LYS A 113 20.42 -7.39 -8.12
C LYS A 113 19.28 -6.38 -8.24
N ARG A 114 19.25 -5.37 -7.39
CA ARG A 114 18.14 -4.41 -7.30
C ARG A 114 17.96 -3.58 -8.58
N GLN A 115 19.05 -3.36 -9.33
CA GLN A 115 19.00 -2.66 -10.61
C GLN A 115 18.03 -3.31 -11.62
N SER A 116 17.90 -4.65 -11.60
CA SER A 116 16.93 -5.35 -12.46
C SER A 116 15.48 -4.98 -12.11
N SER A 117 15.18 -4.79 -10.82
CA SER A 117 13.86 -4.35 -10.35
C SER A 117 13.57 -2.91 -10.79
N TRP A 118 14.58 -2.02 -10.73
CA TRP A 118 14.46 -0.63 -11.21
C TRP A 118 14.21 -0.59 -12.73
N ASN A 119 14.94 -1.37 -13.49
CA ASN A 119 14.75 -1.45 -14.95
C ASN A 119 13.36 -1.98 -15.33
N MET A 120 12.78 -2.83 -14.49
CA MET A 120 11.40 -3.27 -14.67
C MET A 120 10.42 -2.12 -14.45
N LEU A 121 10.56 -1.32 -13.36
CA LEU A 121 9.72 -0.14 -13.11
C LEU A 121 9.82 0.87 -14.25
N ARG A 122 11.03 1.13 -14.79
CA ARG A 122 11.21 1.99 -15.98
C ARG A 122 10.40 1.50 -17.18
N ARG A 123 10.44 0.20 -17.45
CA ARG A 123 9.68 -0.39 -18.57
C ARG A 123 8.18 -0.24 -18.37
N VAL A 124 7.67 -0.46 -17.16
CA VAL A 124 6.26 -0.19 -16.85
C VAL A 124 5.95 1.28 -17.05
N GLY A 125 6.77 2.19 -16.51
CA GLY A 125 6.57 3.63 -16.61
C GLY A 125 6.49 4.16 -18.04
N GLN A 126 7.19 3.51 -19.00
CA GLN A 126 7.12 3.87 -20.43
C GLN A 126 5.74 3.59 -21.05
N THR A 127 4.90 2.79 -20.42
CA THR A 127 3.58 2.41 -20.93
C THR A 127 2.43 3.05 -20.17
N VAL A 128 2.71 3.77 -19.08
CA VAL A 128 1.69 4.38 -18.22
C VAL A 128 1.37 5.78 -18.69
N ASN A 129 0.09 6.03 -18.95
CA ASN A 129 -0.46 7.36 -19.26
C ASN A 129 -1.49 7.79 -18.20
N GLU A 130 -1.91 6.89 -17.35
CA GLU A 130 -2.94 7.05 -16.34
C GLU A 130 -2.37 7.66 -15.04
N LYS A 131 -3.24 7.96 -14.08
CA LYS A 131 -2.87 8.18 -12.69
C LYS A 131 -2.19 6.93 -12.17
N TRP A 132 -0.91 6.99 -11.79
CA TRP A 132 -0.13 5.81 -11.43
C TRP A 132 0.15 5.72 -9.95
N ILE A 133 -0.13 4.56 -9.37
CA ILE A 133 0.18 4.21 -7.99
C ILE A 133 1.07 2.96 -8.00
N ILE A 134 2.20 3.00 -7.31
CA ILE A 134 3.07 1.85 -7.07
C ILE A 134 3.04 1.56 -5.57
N GLY A 135 2.77 0.31 -5.19
CA GLY A 135 2.75 -0.07 -3.77
C GLY A 135 3.42 -1.40 -3.51
N GLY A 136 4.11 -1.52 -2.39
CA GLY A 136 4.75 -2.77 -1.97
C GLY A 136 6.07 -2.59 -1.24
N ASP A 137 6.86 -3.67 -1.20
CA ASP A 137 8.16 -3.70 -0.57
C ASP A 137 9.26 -3.38 -1.59
N PHE A 138 9.88 -2.21 -1.45
CA PHE A 138 10.96 -1.76 -2.32
C PHE A 138 12.33 -2.32 -1.92
N ASN A 139 12.45 -2.87 -0.71
CA ASN A 139 13.72 -3.31 -0.12
C ASN A 139 14.82 -2.23 -0.16
N ALA A 140 14.42 -0.96 -0.23
CA ALA A 140 15.29 0.20 -0.36
C ALA A 140 14.82 1.38 0.51
N LEU A 141 15.76 2.22 0.90
CA LEU A 141 15.52 3.44 1.67
C LEU A 141 15.75 4.66 0.76
N LEU A 142 14.98 5.72 0.98
CA LEU A 142 15.20 7.01 0.33
C LEU A 142 16.18 7.88 1.10
N ASP A 143 16.24 7.77 2.43
CA ASP A 143 17.20 8.48 3.24
C ASP A 143 17.50 7.79 4.58
N GLU A 144 18.47 8.34 5.35
CA GLU A 144 18.89 7.76 6.62
C GLU A 144 17.81 7.80 7.71
N ALA A 145 16.86 8.75 7.66
CA ALA A 145 15.77 8.85 8.63
C ALA A 145 14.77 7.67 8.52
N GLU A 146 14.83 6.92 7.43
CA GLU A 146 14.03 5.72 7.22
C GLU A 146 14.62 4.47 7.91
N LYS A 147 15.68 4.64 8.70
CA LYS A 147 16.35 3.55 9.42
C LYS A 147 16.67 3.95 10.86
N GLU A 148 16.40 3.03 11.78
CA GLU A 148 16.79 3.11 13.19
C GLU A 148 17.59 1.87 13.56
N GLY A 149 18.77 2.08 14.13
CA GLY A 149 19.67 1.01 14.60
C GLY A 149 20.49 0.34 13.48
N GLY A 150 21.47 -0.47 13.94
CA GLY A 150 22.39 -1.20 13.05
C GLY A 150 23.36 -0.29 12.27
N ARG A 151 24.05 -0.87 11.29
CA ARG A 151 24.98 -0.12 10.43
C ARG A 151 24.24 0.76 9.44
N ARG A 152 24.78 1.94 9.14
CA ARG A 152 24.27 2.81 8.06
C ARG A 152 24.30 2.09 6.72
N LYS A 153 23.30 2.35 5.89
CA LYS A 153 23.30 1.90 4.50
C LYS A 153 24.25 2.77 3.68
N ALA A 154 24.82 2.22 2.62
CA ALA A 154 25.61 3.01 1.69
C ALA A 154 24.76 4.06 1.00
N THR A 155 25.22 5.32 0.99
CA THR A 155 24.52 6.47 0.39
C THR A 155 24.14 6.22 -1.05
N ILE A 156 25.02 5.59 -1.83
CA ILE A 156 24.77 5.27 -3.24
C ILE A 156 23.50 4.44 -3.46
N LEU A 157 23.15 3.54 -2.54
CA LEU A 157 21.93 2.73 -2.67
C LEU A 157 20.65 3.57 -2.46
N MET A 158 20.74 4.62 -1.66
CA MET A 158 19.62 5.58 -1.46
C MET A 158 19.53 6.53 -2.66
N GLU A 159 20.67 6.96 -3.20
CA GLU A 159 20.72 7.80 -4.40
C GLU A 159 20.17 7.06 -5.62
N ASP A 160 20.51 5.78 -5.80
CA ASP A 160 19.95 4.94 -6.86
C ASP A 160 18.42 4.91 -6.80
N PHE A 161 17.87 4.73 -5.58
CA PHE A 161 16.42 4.68 -5.42
C PHE A 161 15.75 6.05 -5.62
N ARG A 162 16.36 7.14 -5.11
CA ARG A 162 15.88 8.51 -5.39
C ARG A 162 15.84 8.79 -6.88
N SER A 163 16.90 8.42 -7.60
CA SER A 163 16.98 8.61 -9.06
C SER A 163 15.82 7.93 -9.79
N ILE A 164 15.38 6.75 -9.35
CA ILE A 164 14.21 6.07 -9.93
C ILE A 164 12.91 6.84 -9.63
N VAL A 165 12.75 7.29 -8.38
CA VAL A 165 11.55 8.05 -7.97
C VAL A 165 11.45 9.34 -8.78
N ASP A 166 12.57 10.05 -8.95
CA ASP A 166 12.63 11.31 -9.72
C ASP A 166 12.42 11.07 -11.22
N GLU A 167 13.10 10.07 -11.79
CA GLU A 167 12.99 9.70 -13.22
C GLU A 167 11.55 9.36 -13.61
N LEU A 168 10.83 8.65 -12.74
CA LEU A 168 9.43 8.27 -12.95
C LEU A 168 8.45 9.37 -12.51
N SER A 169 8.94 10.54 -12.07
CA SER A 169 8.13 11.64 -11.55
C SER A 169 7.13 11.21 -10.47
N MET A 170 7.61 10.36 -9.55
CA MET A 170 6.80 9.81 -8.47
C MET A 170 7.00 10.60 -7.18
N VAL A 171 5.94 10.68 -6.38
CA VAL A 171 5.92 11.26 -5.03
C VAL A 171 5.84 10.13 -4.01
N ASP A 172 6.76 10.11 -3.05
CA ASP A 172 6.69 9.17 -1.92
C ASP A 172 5.62 9.62 -0.93
N LEU A 173 4.56 8.82 -0.80
CA LEU A 173 3.47 9.09 0.13
C LEU A 173 3.91 8.72 1.54
N LYS A 174 4.08 9.75 2.38
CA LYS A 174 4.38 9.55 3.80
C LYS A 174 3.15 9.01 4.52
N THR A 175 3.37 8.06 5.43
CA THR A 175 2.28 7.46 6.20
C THR A 175 1.78 8.43 7.27
N ASP A 176 0.46 8.51 7.42
CA ASP A 176 -0.20 9.32 8.46
C ASP A 176 -0.05 8.67 9.84
N TYR A 177 -0.04 7.33 9.85
CA TYR A 177 0.09 6.53 11.07
C TYR A 177 1.12 5.42 10.87
N GLY A 178 2.12 5.39 11.75
CA GLY A 178 3.27 4.48 11.68
C GLY A 178 4.34 5.02 10.71
N TRP A 179 5.57 4.54 10.87
CA TRP A 179 6.70 4.97 10.04
C TRP A 179 7.50 3.78 9.51
N PHE A 180 8.08 3.00 10.42
CA PHE A 180 8.84 1.82 10.05
C PHE A 180 7.89 0.68 9.70
N THR A 181 8.20 -0.02 8.62
CA THR A 181 7.40 -1.14 8.10
C THR A 181 8.07 -2.49 8.31
N TRP A 182 9.36 -2.50 8.64
CA TRP A 182 10.13 -3.70 8.91
C TRP A 182 10.93 -3.60 10.19
N VAL A 183 11.04 -4.74 10.91
CA VAL A 183 11.80 -4.87 12.15
C VAL A 183 12.49 -6.23 12.19
N ASN A 184 13.79 -6.28 12.51
CA ASN A 184 14.57 -7.51 12.53
C ASN A 184 14.27 -8.48 13.70
N ASN A 185 13.23 -8.24 14.50
CA ASN A 185 12.81 -9.05 15.66
C ASN A 185 13.92 -9.35 16.69
N ARG A 186 14.94 -8.49 16.79
CA ARG A 186 15.97 -8.52 17.84
C ARG A 186 15.63 -7.50 18.93
N GLU A 187 16.23 -7.67 20.11
CA GLU A 187 16.02 -6.78 21.26
C GLU A 187 17.21 -5.84 21.49
N GLY A 188 16.97 -4.78 22.28
CA GLY A 188 17.97 -3.83 22.71
C GLY A 188 18.70 -3.15 21.57
N THR A 189 20.03 -3.00 21.69
CA THR A 189 20.89 -2.32 20.71
C THR A 189 21.05 -3.07 19.38
N ALA A 190 20.65 -4.35 19.33
CA ALA A 190 20.67 -5.16 18.10
C ALA A 190 19.39 -4.99 17.26
N ARG A 191 18.39 -4.25 17.78
CA ARG A 191 17.14 -3.99 17.07
C ARG A 191 17.38 -3.02 15.92
N VAL A 192 16.85 -3.37 14.75
CA VAL A 192 16.88 -2.53 13.55
C VAL A 192 15.46 -2.38 13.03
N LYS A 193 15.09 -1.15 12.66
CA LYS A 193 13.82 -0.84 12.01
C LYS A 193 14.11 -0.12 10.71
N GLU A 194 13.38 -0.44 9.65
CA GLU A 194 13.52 0.18 8.34
C GLU A 194 12.13 0.45 7.73
N ARG A 195 12.02 1.50 6.89
CA ARG A 195 10.83 1.80 6.08
C ARG A 195 11.05 1.25 4.67
N LEU A 196 10.77 -0.02 4.47
CA LEU A 196 11.00 -0.74 3.21
C LEU A 196 9.77 -0.75 2.31
N ASP A 197 8.57 -0.76 2.93
CA ASP A 197 7.29 -0.79 2.25
C ASP A 197 6.73 0.63 2.13
N ARG A 198 6.21 0.99 0.96
CA ARG A 198 5.65 2.32 0.71
C ARG A 198 4.69 2.35 -0.46
N PHE A 199 3.98 3.46 -0.59
CA PHE A 199 3.28 3.85 -1.81
C PHE A 199 4.01 5.02 -2.47
N LEU A 200 4.22 4.90 -3.78
CA LEU A 200 4.60 6.00 -4.65
C LEU A 200 3.40 6.35 -5.53
N MET A 201 3.22 7.62 -5.81
CA MET A 201 2.14 8.10 -6.67
C MET A 201 2.67 9.10 -7.69
N SER A 202 2.23 9.03 -8.93
CA SER A 202 2.63 9.99 -9.95
C SER A 202 2.18 11.40 -9.57
N ALA A 203 3.00 12.40 -9.89
CA ALA A 203 2.75 13.80 -9.49
C ALA A 203 1.39 14.31 -10.00
N ASN A 204 0.96 13.91 -11.19
CA ASN A 204 -0.34 14.25 -11.76
C ASN A 204 -1.53 13.61 -10.99
N ALA A 205 -1.30 12.51 -10.27
CA ALA A 205 -2.34 11.80 -9.54
C ALA A 205 -2.56 12.36 -8.12
N VAL A 206 -1.53 12.91 -7.48
CA VAL A 206 -1.60 13.39 -6.08
C VAL A 206 -2.75 14.37 -5.86
N ASN A 207 -2.92 15.34 -6.77
CA ASN A 207 -3.98 16.33 -6.67
C ASN A 207 -5.40 15.77 -6.92
N SER A 208 -5.50 14.58 -7.48
CA SER A 208 -6.79 13.92 -7.76
C SER A 208 -7.40 13.25 -6.53
N PHE A 209 -6.64 13.11 -5.43
CA PHE A 209 -7.07 12.41 -4.22
C PHE A 209 -6.92 13.30 -2.97
N PRO A 210 -7.76 14.34 -2.80
CA PRO A 210 -7.61 15.31 -1.70
C PRO A 210 -7.83 14.70 -0.31
N PHE A 211 -8.47 13.55 -0.22
CA PHE A 211 -8.74 12.84 1.03
C PHE A 211 -7.89 11.58 1.22
N LEU A 212 -6.76 11.53 0.50
CA LEU A 212 -5.85 10.39 0.58
C LEU A 212 -5.32 10.18 2.00
N GLU A 213 -5.34 8.93 2.45
CA GLU A 213 -4.77 8.50 3.72
C GLU A 213 -3.90 7.26 3.53
N THR A 214 -2.76 7.23 4.20
CA THR A 214 -1.85 6.08 4.22
C THR A 214 -1.54 5.66 5.65
N ARG A 215 -1.48 4.35 5.90
CA ARG A 215 -1.24 3.80 7.25
C ARG A 215 -0.32 2.60 7.21
N VAL A 216 0.43 2.40 8.28
CA VAL A 216 1.08 1.13 8.61
C VAL A 216 0.16 0.32 9.51
N ILE A 217 -0.12 -0.94 9.14
CA ILE A 217 -1.00 -1.85 9.88
C ILE A 217 -0.13 -2.99 10.43
N ARG A 218 0.02 -3.02 11.76
CA ARG A 218 0.86 -4.00 12.45
C ARG A 218 0.43 -5.43 12.17
N GLN A 219 1.41 -6.30 11.91
CA GLN A 219 1.22 -7.73 11.68
C GLN A 219 2.06 -8.54 12.66
N SER A 220 1.52 -9.68 13.12
CA SER A 220 2.18 -10.50 14.13
C SER A 220 3.00 -11.65 13.55
N SER A 221 2.65 -12.11 12.36
CA SER A 221 3.24 -13.31 11.72
C SER A 221 4.35 -13.01 10.72
N SER A 222 4.65 -11.72 10.48
CA SER A 222 5.72 -11.26 9.59
C SER A 222 6.61 -10.27 10.32
N ASP A 223 7.87 -10.14 9.89
CA ASP A 223 8.77 -9.05 10.26
C ASP A 223 8.46 -7.75 9.49
N HIS A 224 7.55 -7.81 8.50
CA HIS A 224 6.98 -6.66 7.83
C HIS A 224 5.54 -6.41 8.30
N ASP A 225 5.21 -5.14 8.50
CA ASP A 225 3.86 -4.65 8.67
C ASP A 225 3.20 -4.41 7.30
N ALA A 226 1.88 -4.50 7.24
CA ALA A 226 1.16 -4.13 6.03
C ALA A 226 1.06 -2.60 5.89
N ILE A 227 0.99 -2.13 4.66
CA ILE A 227 0.69 -0.72 4.37
C ILE A 227 -0.67 -0.62 3.66
N SER A 228 -1.44 0.41 3.98
CA SER A 228 -2.70 0.70 3.32
C SER A 228 -2.73 2.11 2.75
N LEU A 229 -3.37 2.25 1.60
CA LEU A 229 -3.72 3.51 0.96
C LEU A 229 -5.23 3.54 0.78
N ASP A 230 -5.88 4.62 1.24
CA ASP A 230 -7.31 4.85 1.06
C ASP A 230 -7.50 6.22 0.40
N THR A 231 -8.07 6.25 -0.81
CA THR A 231 -8.28 7.50 -1.56
C THR A 231 -9.30 8.44 -0.90
N GLU A 232 -10.14 7.91 0.01
CA GLU A 232 -11.21 8.62 0.71
C GLU A 232 -11.05 8.59 2.24
N GLY A 233 -9.88 8.15 2.73
CA GLY A 233 -9.66 7.87 4.15
C GLY A 233 -9.83 9.08 5.06
N ARG A 234 -9.49 10.29 4.58
CA ARG A 234 -9.63 11.56 5.30
C ARG A 234 -10.95 12.29 4.99
N ARG A 235 -11.83 11.72 4.16
CA ARG A 235 -13.09 12.36 3.85
C ARG A 235 -13.92 12.54 5.11
N PRO A 236 -14.41 13.77 5.41
CA PRO A 236 -15.29 13.99 6.53
C PRO A 236 -16.52 13.08 6.42
N ARG A 237 -16.81 12.32 7.47
CA ARG A 237 -18.03 11.49 7.50
C ARG A 237 -19.20 12.42 7.71
N ASP A 238 -19.98 12.67 6.66
CA ASP A 238 -21.29 13.32 6.79
C ASP A 238 -22.16 12.43 7.67
N GLY A 239 -22.49 12.90 8.90
CA GLY A 239 -23.53 12.23 9.64
C GLY A 239 -23.30 11.80 11.07
N LEU A 240 -22.31 12.32 11.78
CA LEU A 240 -22.41 12.42 13.24
C LEU A 240 -22.46 13.91 13.60
N ARG A 241 -23.56 14.60 13.23
CA ARG A 241 -23.98 15.78 13.98
C ARG A 241 -24.20 15.29 15.40
N ASP A 242 -23.29 15.62 16.31
CA ASP A 242 -23.57 15.50 17.74
C ASP A 242 -24.89 16.25 17.95
N PRO A 243 -25.96 15.59 18.41
CA PRO A 243 -27.25 16.25 18.65
C PRO A 243 -27.10 17.41 19.63
N ARG A 244 -25.99 17.48 20.41
CA ARG A 244 -25.63 18.54 21.32
C ARG A 244 -25.07 19.79 20.63
N LEU A 245 -24.63 19.68 19.35
CA LEU A 245 -24.13 20.81 18.55
C LEU A 245 -25.16 21.38 17.58
N SER A 246 -26.41 20.92 17.56
CA SER A 246 -27.50 21.57 16.91
C SER A 246 -27.99 22.77 17.73
N LEU A 247 -27.26 23.86 17.70
CA LEU A 247 -27.78 25.17 18.04
C LEU A 247 -28.88 25.49 17.00
N SER A 248 -30.14 25.23 17.35
CA SER A 248 -31.24 25.73 16.61
C SER A 248 -31.24 27.26 16.78
N MET A 249 -30.75 27.96 15.79
CA MET A 249 -31.11 29.39 15.63
C MET A 249 -32.60 29.47 15.27
N THR A 250 -33.41 29.38 16.28
CA THR A 250 -34.80 29.90 16.16
C THR A 250 -34.66 31.40 16.09
N SER A 251 -35.08 31.98 14.97
CA SER A 251 -35.35 33.39 14.78
C SER A 251 -36.49 33.81 15.75
N ALA A 252 -36.14 34.09 17.00
CA ALA A 252 -37.02 34.78 17.92
C ALA A 252 -36.76 36.28 17.76
N GLY A 253 -37.76 36.98 17.27
CA GLY A 253 -37.73 38.38 16.93
C GLY A 253 -37.31 39.28 18.09
N LEU A 254 -36.59 40.32 17.71
CA LEU A 254 -36.42 41.52 18.51
C LEU A 254 -37.80 42.17 18.80
N GLU A 255 -38.33 41.97 19.99
CA GLU A 255 -39.25 42.93 20.60
C GLU A 255 -38.48 43.67 21.73
N MET A 256 -38.07 44.87 21.38
CA MET A 256 -37.66 45.86 22.39
C MET A 256 -38.92 46.37 23.12
N ARG A 257 -39.18 45.89 24.33
CA ARG A 257 -40.07 46.59 25.25
C ARG A 257 -39.24 47.56 26.07
N LYS A 258 -39.49 48.86 25.79
CA LYS A 258 -39.22 49.94 26.71
C LYS A 258 -40.08 49.76 27.94
N LEU A 259 -39.46 49.75 29.14
CA LEU A 259 -40.16 49.93 30.39
C LEU A 259 -39.62 51.20 31.04
N LYS A 260 -40.58 51.97 31.52
CA LYS A 260 -40.45 53.25 32.20
C LYS A 260 -39.66 53.14 33.52
#